data_2735bfbb8fbfddc4245ad0cc32d3ffa2
#
_entry.id   2735bfbb8fbfddc4245ad0cc32d3ffa2
#
_cell.length_a   1.000
_cell.length_b   1.000
_cell.length_c   1.000
_cell.angle_alpha   90.00
_cell.angle_beta   90.00
_cell.angle_gamma   90.00
#
_symmetry.space_group_name_H-M   'P 1'
#
loop_
_entity.id
_entity.type
_entity.pdbx_description
1 polymer ?
#
loop_
_entity_poly.entity_id
_entity_poly.type
_entity_poly.pdbx_seq_one_letter_code
_entity_poly.pdbx_strand_id
1 'polypeptide(L)'
;MSSELVLILDRTQWQNTNILMISLAWKKRAIPLYWKILTHKGASNLTEQKAVIRPVIRLLKGQKIIITADREFHSIFLSHWLKKYQTFDVYFVFRQKKSTMIKQGKKYCNLSELKVNVGETKLLLNQKISKILKVKTYNLLVYKKH
;
A
#
# COMPACT_ATOMS: atom_id res chain seq x y z
N MET A 1 13.58 -22.36 -5.18
CA MET A 1 12.80 -21.50 -4.23
C MET A 1 12.67 -20.13 -4.83
N SER A 2 11.46 -19.68 -5.13
CA SER A 2 11.26 -18.29 -5.49
C SER A 2 11.37 -17.43 -4.22
N SER A 3 12.41 -16.66 -4.10
CA SER A 3 12.55 -15.71 -2.99
C SER A 3 11.53 -14.60 -3.17
N GLU A 4 10.72 -14.34 -2.16
CA GLU A 4 9.84 -13.19 -2.14
C GLU A 4 10.67 -11.91 -1.94
N LEU A 5 10.44 -10.92 -2.77
CA LEU A 5 11.08 -9.61 -2.65
C LEU A 5 10.09 -8.64 -1.99
N VAL A 6 10.46 -8.12 -0.84
CA VAL A 6 9.68 -7.09 -0.15
C VAL A 6 10.21 -5.72 -0.55
N LEU A 7 9.36 -4.90 -1.14
CA LEU A 7 9.67 -3.53 -1.54
C LEU A 7 8.97 -2.56 -0.59
N ILE A 8 9.64 -1.47 -0.28
CA ILE A 8 9.14 -0.40 0.59
C ILE A 8 8.97 0.85 -0.26
N LEU A 9 7.74 1.33 -0.36
CA LEU A 9 7.43 2.63 -0.95
C LEU A 9 7.37 3.66 0.18
N ASP A 10 8.21 4.66 0.10
CA ASP A 10 8.31 5.70 1.13
C ASP A 10 8.61 7.06 0.52
N ARG A 11 8.31 8.10 1.26
CA ARG A 11 8.62 9.48 0.92
C ARG A 11 9.43 10.11 2.04
N THR A 12 10.53 10.70 1.68
CA THR A 12 11.35 11.46 2.61
C THR A 12 11.48 12.91 2.17
N GLN A 13 11.57 13.81 3.11
CA GLN A 13 11.87 15.21 2.87
C GLN A 13 13.19 15.56 3.53
N TRP A 14 14.11 16.05 2.72
CA TRP A 14 15.40 16.54 3.20
C TRP A 14 15.57 17.99 2.75
N GLN A 15 15.58 18.91 3.74
CA GLN A 15 15.55 20.35 3.50
C GLN A 15 14.36 20.74 2.62
N ASN A 16 14.62 21.30 1.44
CA ASN A 16 13.60 21.67 0.44
C ASN A 16 13.34 20.56 -0.59
N THR A 17 13.98 19.42 -0.47
CA THR A 17 13.89 18.32 -1.43
C THR A 17 12.92 17.26 -0.92
N ASN A 18 11.91 16.95 -1.72
CA ASN A 18 10.90 15.94 -1.45
C ASN A 18 11.16 14.75 -2.39
N ILE A 19 11.42 13.57 -1.84
CA ILE A 19 11.85 12.39 -2.61
C ILE A 19 10.87 11.25 -2.36
N LEU A 20 10.26 10.75 -3.42
CA LEU A 20 9.51 9.51 -3.43
C LEU A 20 10.42 8.37 -3.88
N MET A 21 10.50 7.31 -3.09
CA MET A 21 11.48 6.23 -3.28
C MET A 21 10.82 4.86 -3.13
N ILE A 22 11.28 3.91 -3.94
CA ILE A 22 10.99 2.49 -3.74
C ILE A 22 12.30 1.76 -3.49
N SER A 23 12.34 0.98 -2.40
CA SER A 23 13.54 0.32 -1.91
C SER A 23 13.29 -1.17 -1.70
N LEU A 24 14.31 -1.99 -1.85
CA LEU A 24 14.29 -3.41 -1.49
C LEU A 24 14.60 -3.55 0.02
N ALA A 25 13.72 -4.23 0.74
CA ALA A 25 14.01 -4.65 2.10
C ALA A 25 14.98 -5.84 2.07
N TRP A 26 16.22 -5.60 2.46
CA TRP A 26 17.26 -6.62 2.49
C TRP A 26 17.92 -6.69 3.86
N LYS A 27 17.76 -7.84 4.53
CA LYS A 27 18.18 -7.99 5.93
C LYS A 27 17.55 -6.88 6.79
N LYS A 28 18.32 -6.07 7.48
CA LYS A 28 17.82 -4.94 8.31
C LYS A 28 17.99 -3.57 7.62
N ARG A 29 18.05 -3.54 6.29
CA ARG A 29 18.28 -2.31 5.50
C ARG A 29 17.26 -2.16 4.38
N ALA A 30 17.04 -0.93 3.95
CA ALA A 30 16.31 -0.59 2.74
C ALA A 30 17.33 -0.16 1.68
N ILE A 31 17.39 -0.90 0.56
CA ILE A 31 18.29 -0.62 -0.56
C ILE A 31 17.48 0.11 -1.62
N PRO A 32 17.77 1.39 -1.91
CA PRO A 32 17.06 2.13 -2.95
C PRO A 32 17.19 1.46 -4.31
N LEU A 33 16.06 1.26 -4.99
CA LEU A 33 16.03 0.73 -6.36
C LEU A 33 15.71 1.82 -7.36
N TYR A 34 14.77 2.70 -7.03
CA TYR A 34 14.35 3.79 -7.88
C TYR A 34 13.75 4.93 -7.05
N TRP A 35 13.89 6.17 -7.52
CA TRP A 35 13.34 7.34 -6.83
C TRP A 35 13.01 8.46 -7.80
N LYS A 36 12.22 9.40 -7.34
CA LYS A 36 11.86 10.62 -8.05
C LYS A 36 11.85 11.80 -7.08
N ILE A 37 12.48 12.89 -7.48
CA ILE A 37 12.36 14.16 -6.79
C ILE A 37 11.03 14.77 -7.19
N LEU A 38 10.21 15.12 -6.20
CA LEU A 38 8.92 15.74 -6.40
C LEU A 38 9.09 17.26 -6.46
N THR A 39 8.36 17.91 -7.36
CA THR A 39 8.44 19.36 -7.57
C THR A 39 7.60 20.17 -6.58
N HIS A 40 6.91 19.51 -5.66
CA HIS A 40 6.02 20.12 -4.67
C HIS A 40 6.31 19.57 -3.26
N LYS A 41 5.83 20.26 -2.25
CA LYS A 41 5.85 19.81 -0.85
C LYS A 41 4.65 18.87 -0.58
N GLY A 42 4.76 18.06 0.46
CA GLY A 42 3.68 17.20 0.91
C GLY A 42 3.59 15.86 0.18
N ALA A 43 2.44 15.22 0.31
CA ALA A 43 2.21 13.85 -0.15
C ALA A 43 2.32 13.71 -1.68
N SER A 44 2.83 12.57 -2.12
CA SER A 44 2.87 12.20 -3.53
C SER A 44 1.47 11.89 -4.06
N ASN A 45 1.24 12.18 -5.33
CA ASN A 45 0.00 11.82 -6.02
C ASN A 45 0.11 10.44 -6.69
N LEU A 46 -1.03 9.95 -7.18
CA LEU A 46 -1.11 8.63 -7.82
C LEU A 46 -0.20 8.50 -9.07
N THR A 47 -0.09 9.55 -9.86
CA THR A 47 0.75 9.55 -11.07
C THR A 47 2.23 9.40 -10.71
N GLU A 48 2.68 10.12 -9.69
CA GLU A 48 4.05 10.04 -9.17
C GLU A 48 4.34 8.65 -8.57
N GLN A 49 3.40 8.11 -7.80
CA GLN A 49 3.50 6.76 -7.22
C GLN A 49 3.64 5.70 -8.32
N LYS A 50 2.80 5.75 -9.34
CA LYS A 50 2.90 4.85 -10.50
C LYS A 50 4.22 5.00 -11.25
N ALA A 51 4.72 6.23 -11.40
CA ALA A 51 5.97 6.52 -12.10
C ALA A 51 7.19 5.91 -11.39
N VAL A 52 7.15 5.80 -10.06
CA VAL A 52 8.22 5.18 -9.27
C VAL A 52 8.08 3.65 -9.22
N ILE A 53 6.87 3.12 -9.09
CA ILE A 53 6.63 1.69 -8.95
C ILE A 53 6.81 0.94 -10.28
N ARG A 54 6.31 1.47 -11.38
CA ARG A 54 6.28 0.77 -12.68
C ARG A 54 7.64 0.34 -13.21
N PRO A 55 8.70 1.17 -13.16
CA PRO A 55 10.04 0.74 -13.60
C PRO A 55 10.57 -0.45 -12.79
N VAL A 56 10.30 -0.48 -11.48
CA VAL A 56 10.78 -1.54 -10.59
C VAL A 56 10.03 -2.85 -10.83
N ILE A 57 8.71 -2.81 -11.05
CA ILE A 57 7.96 -4.02 -11.47
C ILE A 57 8.52 -4.59 -12.76
N ARG A 58 8.89 -3.75 -13.72
CA ARG A 58 9.49 -4.18 -14.99
C ARG A 58 10.88 -4.79 -14.79
N LEU A 59 11.71 -4.15 -13.96
CA LEU A 59 13.05 -4.61 -13.63
C LEU A 59 13.02 -5.99 -12.96
N LEU A 60 12.07 -6.21 -12.07
CA LEU A 60 11.96 -7.44 -11.27
C LEU A 60 10.93 -8.42 -11.85
N LYS A 61 10.66 -8.34 -13.15
CA LYS A 61 9.72 -9.26 -13.83
C LYS A 61 10.09 -10.71 -13.59
N GLY A 62 9.10 -11.53 -13.22
CA GLY A 62 9.28 -12.96 -12.92
C GLY A 62 9.65 -13.25 -11.46
N GLN A 63 9.81 -12.23 -10.63
CA GLN A 63 9.98 -12.37 -9.19
C GLN A 63 8.64 -12.14 -8.48
N LYS A 64 8.42 -12.85 -7.37
CA LYS A 64 7.29 -12.55 -6.48
C LYS A 64 7.61 -11.31 -5.66
N ILE A 65 6.79 -10.28 -5.79
CA ILE A 65 7.00 -8.95 -5.20
C ILE A 65 5.87 -8.65 -4.23
N ILE A 66 6.21 -8.15 -3.04
CA ILE A 66 5.27 -7.60 -2.08
C ILE A 66 5.65 -6.13 -1.83
N ILE A 67 4.80 -5.19 -2.22
CA ILE A 67 5.01 -3.77 -1.99
C ILE A 67 4.35 -3.37 -0.68
N THR A 68 5.12 -2.83 0.25
CA THR A 68 4.62 -2.29 1.51
C THR A 68 4.72 -0.77 1.53
N ALA A 69 3.80 -0.11 2.20
CA ALA A 69 3.82 1.33 2.38
C ALA A 69 3.02 1.75 3.63
N ASP A 70 3.35 2.91 4.16
CA ASP A 70 2.69 3.47 5.32
C ASP A 70 1.35 4.15 4.98
N ARG A 71 0.76 4.87 5.95
CA ARG A 71 -0.55 5.53 5.82
C ARG A 71 -0.60 6.65 4.78
N GLU A 72 0.52 7.19 4.32
CA GLU A 72 0.54 8.18 3.23
C GLU A 72 -0.01 7.56 1.93
N PHE A 73 0.26 6.27 1.71
CA PHE A 73 -0.09 5.53 0.49
C PHE A 73 -1.41 4.74 0.61
N HIS A 74 -2.31 5.19 1.48
CA HIS A 74 -3.60 4.54 1.75
C HIS A 74 -4.61 4.61 0.59
N SER A 75 -4.26 5.26 -0.51
CA SER A 75 -5.18 5.46 -1.64
C SER A 75 -5.69 4.14 -2.21
N ILE A 76 -7.00 3.99 -2.21
CA ILE A 76 -7.66 2.83 -2.83
C ILE A 76 -7.39 2.76 -4.35
N PHE A 77 -7.14 3.89 -5.01
CA PHE A 77 -6.81 3.93 -6.42
C PHE A 77 -5.43 3.34 -6.71
N LEU A 78 -4.45 3.52 -5.82
CA LEU A 78 -3.16 2.85 -5.92
C LEU A 78 -3.32 1.34 -5.76
N SER A 79 -4.05 0.90 -4.75
CA SER A 79 -4.37 -0.51 -4.52
C SER A 79 -5.12 -1.13 -5.71
N HIS A 80 -6.10 -0.41 -6.27
CA HIS A 80 -6.83 -0.85 -7.45
C HIS A 80 -5.93 -1.00 -8.68
N TRP A 81 -5.02 -0.06 -8.88
CA TRP A 81 -4.06 -0.14 -9.97
C TRP A 81 -3.10 -1.32 -9.81
N LEU A 82 -2.58 -1.56 -8.59
CA LEU A 82 -1.68 -2.68 -8.32
C LEU A 82 -2.34 -4.05 -8.47
N LYS A 83 -3.64 -4.16 -8.22
CA LYS A 83 -4.37 -5.42 -8.45
C LYS A 83 -4.25 -5.96 -9.88
N LYS A 84 -4.03 -5.11 -10.86
CA LYS A 84 -3.80 -5.53 -12.25
C LYS A 84 -2.51 -6.34 -12.43
N TYR A 85 -1.57 -6.21 -11.50
CA TYR A 85 -0.27 -6.88 -11.55
C TYR A 85 -0.24 -8.19 -10.74
N GLN A 86 -1.35 -8.60 -10.12
CA GLN A 86 -1.40 -9.86 -9.37
C GLN A 86 -1.13 -11.09 -10.26
N THR A 87 -1.51 -11.05 -11.53
CA THR A 87 -1.18 -12.09 -12.51
C THR A 87 0.31 -12.18 -12.83
N PHE A 88 1.10 -11.21 -12.40
CA PHE A 88 2.55 -11.15 -12.52
C PHE A 88 3.24 -11.32 -11.15
N ASP A 89 2.58 -11.93 -10.18
CA ASP A 89 3.07 -12.15 -8.82
C ASP A 89 3.45 -10.86 -8.08
N VAL A 90 2.74 -9.76 -8.32
CA VAL A 90 2.90 -8.51 -7.59
C VAL A 90 1.73 -8.33 -6.61
N TYR A 91 2.06 -8.26 -5.33
CA TYR A 91 1.13 -8.08 -4.22
C TYR A 91 1.45 -6.79 -3.47
N PHE A 92 0.55 -6.36 -2.58
CA PHE A 92 0.77 -5.17 -1.77
C PHE A 92 0.13 -5.29 -0.38
N VAL A 93 0.74 -4.62 0.59
CA VAL A 93 0.24 -4.48 1.96
C VAL A 93 0.38 -3.00 2.36
N PHE A 94 -0.73 -2.26 2.36
CA PHE A 94 -0.75 -0.84 2.65
C PHE A 94 -1.48 -0.56 3.95
N ARG A 95 -0.83 0.22 4.80
CA ARG A 95 -1.44 0.69 6.04
C ARG A 95 -2.56 1.68 5.74
N GLN A 96 -3.73 1.44 6.30
CA GLN A 96 -4.91 2.28 6.09
C GLN A 96 -5.09 3.32 7.20
N LYS A 97 -5.79 4.41 6.88
CA LYS A 97 -6.25 5.39 7.86
C LYS A 97 -7.47 4.86 8.61
N LYS A 98 -7.64 5.28 9.87
CA LYS A 98 -8.81 4.93 10.69
C LYS A 98 -10.14 5.38 10.06
N SER A 99 -10.10 6.46 9.28
CA SER A 99 -11.25 7.02 8.54
C SER A 99 -11.56 6.31 7.22
N THR A 100 -10.79 5.28 6.84
CA THR A 100 -11.10 4.51 5.62
C THR A 100 -12.47 3.84 5.76
N MET A 101 -13.32 4.01 4.74
CA MET A 101 -14.67 3.46 4.72
C MET A 101 -14.64 2.00 4.29
N ILE A 102 -15.33 1.17 5.04
CA ILE A 102 -15.52 -0.26 4.76
C ILE A 102 -17.02 -0.59 4.75
N LYS A 103 -17.44 -1.47 3.86
CA LYS A 103 -18.83 -1.93 3.83
C LYS A 103 -19.07 -3.02 4.87
N GLN A 104 -20.03 -2.78 5.77
CA GLN A 104 -20.53 -3.74 6.73
C GLN A 104 -22.02 -3.97 6.49
N GLY A 105 -22.38 -5.15 6.00
CA GLY A 105 -23.76 -5.43 5.57
C GLY A 105 -24.23 -4.46 4.48
N LYS A 106 -25.28 -3.70 4.73
CA LYS A 106 -25.85 -2.72 3.79
C LYS A 106 -25.25 -1.30 3.94
N LYS A 107 -24.47 -1.02 4.99
CA LYS A 107 -23.95 0.31 5.33
C LYS A 107 -22.42 0.36 5.20
N TYR A 108 -21.90 1.57 5.04
CA TYR A 108 -20.47 1.86 5.17
C TYR A 108 -20.19 2.50 6.52
N CYS A 109 -19.11 2.06 7.17
CA CYS A 109 -18.60 2.64 8.42
C CYS A 109 -17.09 2.89 8.30
N ASN A 110 -16.55 3.66 9.23
CA ASN A 110 -15.10 3.84 9.32
C ASN A 110 -14.42 2.61 9.90
N LEU A 111 -13.16 2.37 9.55
CA LEU A 111 -12.36 1.29 10.17
C LEU A 111 -12.28 1.42 11.69
N SER A 112 -12.29 2.64 12.23
CA SER A 112 -12.28 2.90 13.67
C SER A 112 -13.54 2.39 14.39
N GLU A 113 -14.65 2.19 13.69
CA GLU A 113 -15.93 1.72 14.23
C GLU A 113 -16.02 0.19 14.29
N LEU A 114 -15.06 -0.53 13.71
CA LEU A 114 -15.04 -1.99 13.77
C LEU A 114 -14.80 -2.47 15.20
N LYS A 115 -15.64 -3.39 15.63
CA LYS A 115 -15.52 -4.04 16.96
C LYS A 115 -14.38 -5.03 16.95
N VAL A 116 -13.23 -4.61 17.45
CA VAL A 116 -12.03 -5.42 17.68
C VAL A 116 -11.56 -5.17 19.09
N ASN A 117 -11.34 -6.22 19.86
CA ASN A 117 -10.83 -6.11 21.23
C ASN A 117 -9.35 -5.70 21.20
N VAL A 118 -8.91 -5.08 22.30
CA VAL A 118 -7.50 -4.74 22.49
C VAL A 118 -6.65 -6.00 22.48
N GLY A 119 -5.57 -6.00 21.69
CA GLY A 119 -4.70 -7.17 21.49
C GLY A 119 -5.23 -8.21 20.50
N GLU A 120 -6.48 -8.07 20.04
CA GLU A 120 -7.08 -8.97 19.05
C GLU A 120 -6.67 -8.57 17.62
N THR A 121 -6.45 -9.59 16.78
CA THR A 121 -6.26 -9.44 15.34
C THR A 121 -7.42 -10.09 14.60
N LYS A 122 -8.07 -9.34 13.71
CA LYS A 122 -9.12 -9.86 12.81
C LYS A 122 -8.67 -9.79 11.37
N LEU A 123 -8.83 -10.90 10.65
CA LEU A 123 -8.70 -10.96 9.19
C LEU A 123 -10.09 -10.95 8.56
N LEU A 124 -10.36 -9.92 7.80
CA LEU A 124 -11.61 -9.75 7.06
C LEU A 124 -11.33 -9.97 5.58
N LEU A 125 -11.89 -11.01 5.00
CA LEU A 125 -11.69 -11.36 3.59
C LEU A 125 -12.72 -10.67 2.70
N ASN A 126 -12.31 -10.38 1.46
CA ASN A 126 -13.19 -9.87 0.39
C ASN A 126 -14.03 -8.64 0.78
N GLN A 127 -13.42 -7.68 1.48
CA GLN A 127 -14.10 -6.48 1.94
C GLN A 127 -14.20 -5.42 0.83
N LYS A 128 -15.35 -4.78 0.70
CA LYS A 128 -15.52 -3.60 -0.13
C LYS A 128 -15.05 -2.38 0.63
N ILE A 129 -13.98 -1.77 0.15
CA ILE A 129 -13.37 -0.57 0.72
C ILE A 129 -13.65 0.59 -0.23
N SER A 130 -14.12 1.71 0.31
CA SER A 130 -14.54 2.89 -0.45
C SER A 130 -15.86 2.70 -1.23
N LYS A 131 -16.69 3.76 -1.22
CA LYS A 131 -17.92 3.83 -2.01
C LYS A 131 -17.67 4.01 -3.51
N ILE A 132 -16.46 4.44 -3.88
CA ILE A 132 -16.11 4.85 -5.26
C ILE A 132 -15.79 3.62 -6.13
N LEU A 133 -15.05 2.65 -5.59
CA LEU A 133 -14.64 1.43 -6.31
C LEU A 133 -15.48 0.24 -5.87
N LYS A 134 -16.71 0.17 -6.33
CA LYS A 134 -17.72 -0.82 -5.89
C LYS A 134 -17.43 -2.27 -6.29
N VAL A 135 -16.59 -2.49 -7.29
CA VAL A 135 -16.43 -3.81 -7.95
C VAL A 135 -15.29 -4.64 -7.36
N LYS A 136 -14.29 -4.01 -6.76
CA LYS A 136 -13.12 -4.70 -6.22
C LYS A 136 -13.22 -4.93 -4.71
N THR A 137 -12.77 -6.08 -4.29
CA THR A 137 -12.67 -6.45 -2.86
C THR A 137 -11.21 -6.56 -2.44
N TYR A 138 -10.96 -6.39 -1.16
CA TYR A 138 -9.63 -6.43 -0.54
C TYR A 138 -9.68 -7.24 0.75
N ASN A 139 -8.58 -7.88 1.09
CA ASN A 139 -8.42 -8.46 2.42
C ASN A 139 -7.91 -7.39 3.37
N LEU A 140 -8.46 -7.35 4.57
CA LEU A 140 -8.15 -6.36 5.59
C LEU A 140 -7.72 -7.05 6.88
N LEU A 141 -6.51 -6.76 7.33
CA LEU A 141 -6.03 -7.17 8.65
C LEU A 141 -6.22 -6.00 9.62
N VAL A 142 -7.00 -6.23 10.67
CA VAL A 142 -7.30 -5.22 11.69
C VAL A 142 -6.70 -5.66 13.02
N TYR A 143 -5.90 -4.79 13.62
CA TYR A 143 -5.32 -4.99 14.94
C TYR A 143 -5.54 -3.75 15.80
N LYS A 144 -6.01 -3.96 17.02
CA LYS A 144 -6.17 -2.90 18.01
C LYS A 144 -5.07 -3.00 19.07
N LYS A 145 -4.18 -2.03 19.07
CA LYS A 145 -3.10 -1.91 20.06
C LYS A 145 -3.66 -1.46 21.42
N HIS A 146 -2.99 -1.90 22.49
CA HIS A 146 -3.21 -1.42 23.87
C HIS A 146 -3.07 0.07 24.00
#